data_ab36bffb5db0580ff5ae7a7fed386a87
#
_entry.id   ab36bffb5db0580ff5ae7a7fed386a87
#
_cell.length_a   1.000
_cell.length_b   1.000
_cell.length_c   1.000
_cell.angle_alpha   90.00
_cell.angle_beta   90.00
_cell.angle_gamma   90.00
#
_symmetry.space_group_name_H-M   'P 1'
#
loop_
_entity.id
_entity.type
_entity.pdbx_description
1 polymer ?
#
loop_
_entity_poly.entity_id
_entity_poly.type
_entity_poly.pdbx_seq_one_letter_code
_entity_poly.pdbx_strand_id
1 'polypeptide(L)'
;MNLNLQINNLLKKFESGNKFDIYKKLEKIFRKNRDNNLLRYNLAVIQQKLNLITEAKSNYHYLIKLENNLKAMVNLYNIYFTEERYFEALNIINRILKIQPNERIYKDKAFASLKLNDIKVSKEICAKYLNINNKDIDSLNILGQCFFSEGNYSEAIKIFNKILTFDPDNLSALNLLGRVYQDKRESDKAEKFYLKALKIDGQSYHVINNIAGFYREEGKNNKAVKYYKKAISLNPNNSYIYNNLSKTYFDLNNYESAKENCFKALELKPNDGDVQKTLSFIYLKNHDYKNGWKYFDGRLGLNEFIKKNENIDKLNKKLFKGEVLNNSIKRLLVIREQGVGDEILYGSMYGDLLKNIKNISIECDRRLLNLFKRSFPEYSDNFVELGNISDNHYKLGQIDYVIYAGSLGKYYRKNLLDFNTKPFLKENKKKFLEIQNLLSKYKNKYNIGLSWKSFNNRYSTDKSLNLIDFKNIFDLHDSNIFNLQYGDVLDEINDFNNKRNKLLTIEGLDLYNDFEGIASLLKSLDVFITISNSTAHLAGSLGVKTLLIKPDNYALFHYWNQKNNKTPWYDSIELIEREDFLNGSINLENYLNL
;
A
#
# COMPACT_ATOMS: atom_id res chain seq x y z
N MET A 1 -19.33 46.21 -32.98
CA MET A 1 -20.03 45.62 -31.78
C MET A 1 -19.03 45.55 -30.66
N ASN A 2 -19.35 46.09 -29.49
CA ASN A 2 -18.38 46.08 -28.36
C ASN A 2 -18.04 44.64 -28.00
N LEU A 3 -16.75 44.30 -27.90
CA LEU A 3 -16.22 42.96 -27.60
C LEU A 3 -16.89 42.36 -26.37
N ASN A 4 -17.04 43.16 -25.32
CA ASN A 4 -17.68 42.72 -24.08
C ASN A 4 -19.17 42.33 -24.27
N LEU A 5 -19.90 43.05 -25.12
CA LEU A 5 -21.30 42.73 -25.45
C LEU A 5 -21.37 41.42 -26.24
N GLN A 6 -20.47 41.21 -27.17
CA GLN A 6 -20.38 39.97 -27.95
C GLN A 6 -20.07 38.76 -27.04
N ILE A 7 -19.13 38.87 -26.11
CA ILE A 7 -18.78 37.84 -25.14
C ILE A 7 -19.99 37.54 -24.25
N ASN A 8 -20.63 38.55 -23.67
CA ASN A 8 -21.78 38.38 -22.77
C ASN A 8 -22.93 37.69 -23.46
N ASN A 9 -23.20 38.03 -24.75
CA ASN A 9 -24.24 37.35 -25.53
C ASN A 9 -23.92 35.88 -25.78
N LEU A 10 -22.66 35.53 -26.02
CA LEU A 10 -22.22 34.13 -26.19
C LEU A 10 -22.32 33.37 -24.87
N LEU A 11 -21.95 33.98 -23.75
CA LEU A 11 -22.04 33.35 -22.42
C LEU A 11 -23.50 33.06 -22.04
N LYS A 12 -24.44 33.99 -22.30
CA LYS A 12 -25.88 33.76 -22.09
C LYS A 12 -26.41 32.60 -22.94
N LYS A 13 -25.96 32.51 -24.20
CA LYS A 13 -26.37 31.43 -25.12
C LYS A 13 -25.72 30.07 -24.75
N PHE A 14 -24.67 30.05 -23.96
CA PHE A 14 -24.01 28.80 -23.56
C PHE A 14 -24.89 27.93 -22.66
N GLU A 15 -25.75 28.54 -21.84
CA GLU A 15 -26.65 27.79 -20.94
C GLU A 15 -27.84 27.15 -21.70
N SER A 16 -28.25 27.73 -22.83
CA SER A 16 -29.47 27.31 -23.58
C SER A 16 -29.22 26.73 -24.98
N GLY A 17 -27.97 26.78 -25.46
CA GLY A 17 -27.61 26.41 -26.85
C GLY A 17 -26.63 25.26 -27.00
N ASN A 18 -26.15 25.05 -28.23
CA ASN A 18 -25.07 24.09 -28.49
C ASN A 18 -23.77 24.58 -27.84
N LYS A 19 -23.43 23.99 -26.71
CA LYS A 19 -22.29 24.37 -25.87
C LYS A 19 -20.95 24.34 -26.61
N PHE A 20 -20.75 23.35 -27.46
CA PHE A 20 -19.48 23.18 -28.19
C PHE A 20 -19.29 24.22 -29.31
N ASP A 21 -20.37 24.58 -30.02
CA ASP A 21 -20.29 25.63 -31.03
C ASP A 21 -20.00 27.01 -30.42
N ILE A 22 -20.57 27.26 -29.24
CA ILE A 22 -20.33 28.51 -28.51
C ILE A 22 -18.86 28.56 -28.04
N TYR A 23 -18.36 27.44 -27.53
CA TYR A 23 -16.94 27.30 -27.18
C TYR A 23 -16.02 27.63 -28.36
N LYS A 24 -16.27 27.04 -29.54
CA LYS A 24 -15.48 27.32 -30.77
C LYS A 24 -15.51 28.79 -31.16
N LYS A 25 -16.70 29.44 -31.04
CA LYS A 25 -16.84 30.87 -31.32
C LYS A 25 -16.02 31.71 -30.34
N LEU A 26 -16.09 31.42 -29.04
CA LEU A 26 -15.30 32.11 -28.03
C LEU A 26 -13.79 31.87 -28.19
N GLU A 27 -13.39 30.65 -28.52
CA GLU A 27 -12.00 30.34 -28.79
C GLU A 27 -11.46 31.13 -30.01
N LYS A 28 -12.25 31.27 -31.10
CA LYS A 28 -11.89 32.07 -32.27
C LYS A 28 -11.74 33.55 -31.90
N ILE A 29 -12.60 34.10 -31.05
CA ILE A 29 -12.49 35.47 -30.56
C ILE A 29 -11.23 35.61 -29.66
N PHE A 30 -10.98 34.64 -28.78
CA PHE A 30 -9.82 34.63 -27.91
C PHE A 30 -8.49 34.57 -28.68
N ARG A 31 -8.39 33.79 -29.77
CA ARG A 31 -7.19 33.75 -30.62
C ARG A 31 -6.80 35.11 -31.18
N LYS A 32 -7.78 36.01 -31.39
CA LYS A 32 -7.56 37.39 -31.86
C LYS A 32 -7.33 38.40 -30.72
N ASN A 33 -7.64 38.02 -29.47
CA ASN A 33 -7.58 38.92 -28.32
C ASN A 33 -6.92 38.21 -27.11
N ARG A 34 -5.70 37.70 -27.35
CA ARG A 34 -5.01 36.82 -26.36
C ARG A 34 -4.67 37.51 -25.05
N ASP A 35 -4.55 38.84 -25.06
CA ASP A 35 -4.22 39.65 -23.88
C ASP A 35 -5.47 40.01 -23.03
N ASN A 36 -6.66 39.61 -23.47
CA ASN A 36 -7.88 39.86 -22.70
C ASN A 36 -8.08 38.80 -21.61
N ASN A 37 -7.69 39.13 -20.38
CA ASN A 37 -7.76 38.25 -19.22
C ASN A 37 -9.18 37.84 -18.84
N LEU A 38 -10.18 38.75 -19.01
CA LEU A 38 -11.58 38.43 -18.75
C LEU A 38 -12.10 37.36 -19.74
N LEU A 39 -11.75 37.50 -21.02
CA LEU A 39 -12.10 36.50 -22.03
C LEU A 39 -11.41 35.18 -21.79
N ARG A 40 -10.13 35.18 -21.38
CA ARG A 40 -9.39 33.98 -20.98
C ARG A 40 -10.05 33.27 -19.80
N TYR A 41 -10.46 34.02 -18.78
CA TYR A 41 -11.17 33.46 -17.63
C TYR A 41 -12.48 32.80 -18.03
N ASN A 42 -13.31 33.50 -18.82
CA ASN A 42 -14.58 32.96 -19.31
C ASN A 42 -14.39 31.73 -20.18
N LEU A 43 -13.36 31.72 -21.03
CA LEU A 43 -12.99 30.55 -21.83
C LEU A 43 -12.62 29.36 -20.93
N ALA A 44 -11.81 29.59 -19.89
CA ALA A 44 -11.44 28.55 -18.94
C ALA A 44 -12.64 27.95 -18.18
N VAL A 45 -13.60 28.79 -17.79
CA VAL A 45 -14.86 28.33 -17.16
C VAL A 45 -15.68 27.45 -18.12
N ILE A 46 -15.77 27.83 -19.39
CA ILE A 46 -16.47 27.03 -20.41
C ILE A 46 -15.73 25.72 -20.67
N GLN A 47 -14.41 25.76 -20.79
CA GLN A 47 -13.59 24.56 -20.93
C GLN A 47 -13.81 23.59 -19.76
N GLN A 48 -13.85 24.09 -18.54
CA GLN A 48 -14.17 23.28 -17.35
C GLN A 48 -15.57 22.65 -17.44
N LYS A 49 -16.59 23.42 -17.82
CA LYS A 49 -17.96 22.92 -18.02
C LYS A 49 -18.08 21.88 -19.14
N LEU A 50 -17.20 21.94 -20.14
CA LEU A 50 -17.10 20.98 -21.25
C LEU A 50 -16.16 19.79 -20.96
N ASN A 51 -15.66 19.67 -19.75
CA ASN A 51 -14.67 18.67 -19.33
C ASN A 51 -13.32 18.74 -20.08
N LEU A 52 -12.99 19.89 -20.66
CA LEU A 52 -11.69 20.19 -21.23
C LEU A 52 -10.74 20.69 -20.13
N ILE A 53 -10.45 19.80 -19.18
CA ILE A 53 -9.83 20.16 -17.89
C ILE A 53 -8.38 20.63 -18.06
N THR A 54 -7.64 20.04 -18.99
CA THR A 54 -6.23 20.40 -19.25
C THR A 54 -6.10 21.83 -19.73
N GLU A 55 -6.94 22.23 -20.67
CA GLU A 55 -6.99 23.58 -21.24
C GLU A 55 -7.46 24.59 -20.19
N ALA A 56 -8.51 24.23 -19.42
CA ALA A 56 -8.99 25.06 -18.33
C ALA A 56 -7.89 25.35 -17.30
N LYS A 57 -7.17 24.31 -16.84
CA LYS A 57 -6.04 24.46 -15.91
C LYS A 57 -4.95 25.36 -16.48
N SER A 58 -4.59 25.20 -17.74
CA SER A 58 -3.57 26.03 -18.39
C SER A 58 -3.96 27.52 -18.37
N ASN A 59 -5.20 27.84 -18.69
CA ASN A 59 -5.71 29.22 -18.67
C ASN A 59 -5.80 29.79 -17.25
N TYR A 60 -6.23 29.00 -16.26
CA TYR A 60 -6.27 29.42 -14.85
C TYR A 60 -4.85 29.66 -14.34
N HIS A 61 -3.88 28.79 -14.62
CA HIS A 61 -2.48 29.00 -14.22
C HIS A 61 -1.89 30.28 -14.81
N TYR A 62 -2.17 30.56 -16.08
CA TYR A 62 -1.75 31.81 -16.72
C TYR A 62 -2.26 33.03 -15.97
N LEU A 63 -3.57 33.10 -15.69
CA LEU A 63 -4.20 34.20 -14.97
C LEU A 63 -3.67 34.37 -13.54
N ILE A 64 -3.40 33.26 -12.87
CA ILE A 64 -2.84 33.26 -11.51
C ILE A 64 -1.40 33.79 -11.52
N LYS A 65 -0.63 33.43 -12.52
CA LYS A 65 0.76 33.90 -12.68
C LYS A 65 0.83 35.39 -12.97
N LEU A 66 -0.07 35.89 -13.81
CA LEU A 66 -0.03 37.27 -14.30
C LEU A 66 -0.58 38.28 -13.28
N GLU A 67 -1.72 38.00 -12.66
CA GLU A 67 -2.49 38.99 -11.87
C GLU A 67 -3.01 38.47 -10.53
N ASN A 68 -2.55 37.29 -10.06
CA ASN A 68 -3.09 36.65 -8.85
C ASN A 68 -4.62 36.54 -8.84
N ASN A 69 -5.25 36.22 -9.96
CA ASN A 69 -6.69 36.19 -10.14
C ASN A 69 -7.37 35.22 -9.16
N LEU A 70 -8.08 35.79 -8.17
CA LEU A 70 -8.69 35.03 -7.07
C LEU A 70 -9.76 34.04 -7.59
N LYS A 71 -10.58 34.43 -8.57
CA LYS A 71 -11.62 33.56 -9.16
C LYS A 71 -11.00 32.36 -9.88
N ALA A 72 -9.88 32.60 -10.60
CA ALA A 72 -9.13 31.53 -11.24
C ALA A 72 -8.50 30.58 -10.22
N MET A 73 -7.99 31.11 -9.10
CA MET A 73 -7.49 30.28 -8.00
C MET A 73 -8.57 29.39 -7.41
N VAL A 74 -9.77 29.95 -7.14
CA VAL A 74 -10.91 29.20 -6.60
C VAL A 74 -11.31 28.07 -7.54
N ASN A 75 -11.45 28.33 -8.83
CA ASN A 75 -11.81 27.29 -9.80
C ASN A 75 -10.71 26.23 -9.94
N LEU A 76 -9.44 26.64 -9.90
CA LEU A 76 -8.30 25.72 -10.03
C LEU A 76 -8.18 24.79 -8.83
N TYR A 77 -8.31 25.29 -7.57
CA TYR A 77 -8.25 24.38 -6.41
C TYR A 77 -9.45 23.45 -6.38
N ASN A 78 -10.64 23.88 -6.80
CA ASN A 78 -11.80 22.99 -6.93
C ASN A 78 -11.55 21.86 -7.95
N ILE A 79 -10.90 22.15 -9.09
CA ILE A 79 -10.48 21.11 -10.03
C ILE A 79 -9.49 20.14 -9.35
N TYR A 80 -8.49 20.64 -8.63
CA TYR A 80 -7.56 19.78 -7.91
C TYR A 80 -8.23 18.95 -6.81
N PHE A 81 -9.24 19.49 -6.13
CA PHE A 81 -10.05 18.74 -5.17
C PHE A 81 -10.82 17.59 -5.81
N THR A 82 -11.44 17.82 -6.97
CA THR A 82 -12.17 16.77 -7.71
C THR A 82 -11.23 15.70 -8.29
N GLU A 83 -9.98 16.08 -8.60
CA GLU A 83 -8.93 15.16 -9.04
C GLU A 83 -8.20 14.48 -7.86
N GLU A 84 -8.59 14.75 -6.60
CA GLU A 84 -7.93 14.28 -5.37
C GLU A 84 -6.46 14.71 -5.24
N ARG A 85 -6.06 15.76 -5.93
CA ARG A 85 -4.72 16.34 -5.93
C ARG A 85 -4.59 17.35 -4.80
N TYR A 86 -4.66 16.87 -3.58
CA TYR A 86 -4.76 17.71 -2.38
C TYR A 86 -3.52 18.57 -2.12
N PHE A 87 -2.33 18.12 -2.54
CA PHE A 87 -1.11 18.91 -2.41
C PHE A 87 -1.15 20.18 -3.27
N GLU A 88 -1.53 20.05 -4.53
CA GLU A 88 -1.68 21.19 -5.44
C GLU A 88 -2.84 22.09 -4.99
N ALA A 89 -3.93 21.50 -4.52
CA ALA A 89 -5.05 22.25 -3.94
C ALA A 89 -4.60 23.10 -2.76
N LEU A 90 -3.83 22.53 -1.81
CA LEU A 90 -3.30 23.27 -0.64
C LEU A 90 -2.41 24.44 -1.03
N ASN A 91 -1.58 24.27 -2.04
CA ASN A 91 -0.72 25.37 -2.52
C ASN A 91 -1.56 26.56 -3.00
N ILE A 92 -2.64 26.32 -3.72
CA ILE A 92 -3.57 27.37 -4.17
C ILE A 92 -4.38 27.93 -3.01
N ILE A 93 -4.94 27.09 -2.14
CA ILE A 93 -5.69 27.47 -0.94
C ILE A 93 -4.86 28.40 -0.06
N ASN A 94 -3.60 28.08 0.22
CA ASN A 94 -2.72 28.91 1.03
C ASN A 94 -2.49 30.30 0.40
N ARG A 95 -2.45 30.41 -0.94
CA ARG A 95 -2.38 31.70 -1.65
C ARG A 95 -3.69 32.48 -1.51
N ILE A 96 -4.84 31.82 -1.66
CA ILE A 96 -6.16 32.47 -1.49
C ILE A 96 -6.28 33.02 -0.08
N LEU A 97 -5.96 32.23 0.95
CA LEU A 97 -6.11 32.62 2.35
C LEU A 97 -5.19 33.78 2.77
N LYS A 98 -4.07 34.00 2.06
CA LYS A 98 -3.23 35.19 2.23
C LYS A 98 -3.84 36.49 1.65
N ILE A 99 -4.67 36.34 0.60
CA ILE A 99 -5.34 37.48 -0.07
C ILE A 99 -6.66 37.75 0.61
N GLN A 100 -7.47 36.75 0.85
CA GLN A 100 -8.80 36.87 1.43
C GLN A 100 -9.10 35.68 2.35
N PRO A 101 -9.02 35.84 3.67
CA PRO A 101 -9.43 34.83 4.62
C PRO A 101 -10.91 34.47 4.45
N ASN A 102 -11.22 33.19 4.37
CA ASN A 102 -12.58 32.67 4.17
C ASN A 102 -12.79 31.36 4.93
N GLU A 103 -13.86 31.27 5.73
CA GLU A 103 -14.16 30.11 6.58
C GLU A 103 -14.26 28.81 5.79
N ARG A 104 -15.03 28.81 4.68
CA ARG A 104 -15.18 27.62 3.84
C ARG A 104 -13.84 27.11 3.34
N ILE A 105 -12.98 28.02 2.88
CA ILE A 105 -11.66 27.65 2.34
C ILE A 105 -10.74 27.13 3.44
N TYR A 106 -10.86 27.61 4.69
CA TYR A 106 -10.16 27.01 5.82
C TYR A 106 -10.63 25.57 6.12
N LYS A 107 -11.94 25.28 6.01
CA LYS A 107 -12.45 23.90 6.15
C LYS A 107 -11.94 23.00 5.03
N ASP A 108 -11.92 23.51 3.79
CA ASP A 108 -11.32 22.80 2.66
C ASP A 108 -9.81 22.56 2.89
N LYS A 109 -9.09 23.52 3.50
CA LYS A 109 -7.71 23.35 3.94
C LYS A 109 -7.58 22.24 4.98
N ALA A 110 -8.44 22.21 6.01
CA ALA A 110 -8.42 21.18 7.04
C ALA A 110 -8.65 19.80 6.43
N PHE A 111 -9.62 19.67 5.52
CA PHE A 111 -9.90 18.42 4.81
C PHE A 111 -8.72 17.97 3.94
N ALA A 112 -8.15 18.87 3.14
CA ALA A 112 -6.98 18.55 2.30
C ALA A 112 -5.77 18.14 3.15
N SER A 113 -5.52 18.83 4.28
CA SER A 113 -4.47 18.47 5.24
C SER A 113 -4.69 17.08 5.83
N LEU A 114 -5.93 16.74 6.20
CA LEU A 114 -6.30 15.39 6.64
C LEU A 114 -5.97 14.34 5.55
N LYS A 115 -6.34 14.61 4.29
CA LYS A 115 -6.06 13.69 3.17
C LYS A 115 -4.56 13.50 2.91
N LEU A 116 -3.76 14.52 3.17
CA LEU A 116 -2.30 14.45 3.11
C LEU A 116 -1.65 13.93 4.41
N ASN A 117 -2.48 13.55 5.39
CA ASN A 117 -2.07 13.08 6.72
C ASN A 117 -1.32 14.14 7.57
N ASP A 118 -1.52 15.40 7.27
CA ASP A 118 -1.14 16.49 8.17
C ASP A 118 -2.25 16.67 9.21
N ILE A 119 -2.36 15.68 10.11
CA ILE A 119 -3.43 15.60 11.10
C ILE A 119 -3.38 16.77 12.07
N LYS A 120 -2.17 17.23 12.40
CA LYS A 120 -1.97 18.35 13.33
C LYS A 120 -2.62 19.63 12.81
N VAL A 121 -2.27 20.04 11.60
CA VAL A 121 -2.85 21.25 10.96
C VAL A 121 -4.36 21.12 10.80
N SER A 122 -4.85 19.95 10.42
CA SER A 122 -6.30 19.70 10.29
C SER A 122 -7.01 19.90 11.63
N LYS A 123 -6.52 19.34 12.72
CA LYS A 123 -7.08 19.48 14.08
C LYS A 123 -7.05 20.93 14.57
N GLU A 124 -5.93 21.64 14.37
CA GLU A 124 -5.79 23.06 14.77
C GLU A 124 -6.86 23.94 14.10
N ILE A 125 -7.10 23.74 12.81
CA ILE A 125 -8.14 24.46 12.07
C ILE A 125 -9.53 24.11 12.59
N CYS A 126 -9.85 22.82 12.76
CA CYS A 126 -11.14 22.39 13.28
C CYS A 126 -11.40 22.93 14.68
N ALA A 127 -10.40 22.89 15.59
CA ALA A 127 -10.53 23.41 16.94
C ALA A 127 -10.86 24.90 16.95
N LYS A 128 -10.21 25.71 16.07
CA LYS A 128 -10.50 27.13 15.93
C LYS A 128 -11.97 27.39 15.59
N TYR A 129 -12.53 26.66 14.63
CA TYR A 129 -13.93 26.86 14.23
C TYR A 129 -14.92 26.30 15.25
N LEU A 130 -14.59 25.19 15.91
CA LEU A 130 -15.41 24.63 16.97
C LEU A 130 -15.46 25.49 18.24
N ASN A 131 -14.45 26.32 18.49
CA ASN A 131 -14.48 27.35 19.54
C ASN A 131 -15.46 28.47 19.23
N ILE A 132 -15.71 28.78 17.94
CA ILE A 132 -16.68 29.78 17.51
C ILE A 132 -18.09 29.17 17.47
N ASN A 133 -18.21 27.98 16.89
CA ASN A 133 -19.46 27.24 16.78
C ASN A 133 -19.23 25.75 17.09
N ASN A 134 -19.53 25.34 18.32
CA ASN A 134 -19.32 23.97 18.79
C ASN A 134 -20.27 22.93 18.16
N LYS A 135 -21.21 23.38 17.30
CA LYS A 135 -22.13 22.54 16.53
C LYS A 135 -21.80 22.52 15.04
N ASP A 136 -20.65 23.08 14.63
CA ASP A 136 -20.25 23.04 13.22
C ASP A 136 -19.97 21.62 12.77
N ILE A 137 -20.94 21.03 12.06
CA ILE A 137 -20.93 19.60 11.65
C ILE A 137 -19.74 19.29 10.74
N ASP A 138 -19.35 20.22 9.85
CA ASP A 138 -18.22 20.00 8.93
C ASP A 138 -16.91 19.85 9.70
N SER A 139 -16.64 20.78 10.64
CA SER A 139 -15.44 20.70 11.49
C SER A 139 -15.45 19.49 12.41
N LEU A 140 -16.63 19.11 12.97
CA LEU A 140 -16.78 17.87 13.75
C LEU A 140 -16.49 16.63 12.91
N ASN A 141 -17.03 16.55 11.68
CA ASN A 141 -16.77 15.44 10.77
C ASN A 141 -15.28 15.30 10.45
N ILE A 142 -14.60 16.41 10.12
CA ILE A 142 -13.16 16.41 9.84
C ILE A 142 -12.37 15.99 11.09
N LEU A 143 -12.71 16.55 12.27
CA LEU A 143 -12.05 16.23 13.53
C LEU A 143 -12.22 14.75 13.91
N GLY A 144 -13.43 14.19 13.76
CA GLY A 144 -13.69 12.77 13.97
C GLY A 144 -12.87 11.89 13.04
N GLN A 145 -12.73 12.27 11.77
CA GLN A 145 -11.86 11.57 10.82
C GLN A 145 -10.37 11.71 11.18
N CYS A 146 -9.93 12.83 11.76
CA CYS A 146 -8.57 12.97 12.28
C CYS A 146 -8.29 11.95 13.38
N PHE A 147 -9.17 11.84 14.38
CA PHE A 147 -9.03 10.85 15.44
C PHE A 147 -9.09 9.41 14.92
N PHE A 148 -9.97 9.14 13.96
CA PHE A 148 -10.03 7.84 13.29
C PHE A 148 -8.70 7.49 12.59
N SER A 149 -8.11 8.45 11.87
CA SER A 149 -6.81 8.27 11.18
C SER A 149 -5.63 8.05 12.13
N GLU A 150 -5.73 8.53 13.37
CA GLU A 150 -4.75 8.28 14.43
C GLU A 150 -4.96 6.95 15.16
N GLY A 151 -6.03 6.21 14.82
CA GLY A 151 -6.43 5.00 15.55
C GLY A 151 -7.11 5.27 16.90
N ASN A 152 -7.38 6.54 17.22
CA ASN A 152 -8.09 6.92 18.44
C ASN A 152 -9.61 6.77 18.25
N TYR A 153 -10.04 5.52 18.17
CA TYR A 153 -11.43 5.17 17.91
C TYR A 153 -12.39 5.69 18.98
N SER A 154 -11.97 5.79 20.24
CA SER A 154 -12.82 6.27 21.33
C SER A 154 -13.22 7.73 21.13
N GLU A 155 -12.27 8.60 20.79
CA GLU A 155 -12.55 10.01 20.52
C GLU A 155 -13.34 10.18 19.20
N ALA A 156 -13.01 9.42 18.16
CA ALA A 156 -13.77 9.44 16.90
C ALA A 156 -15.26 9.10 17.16
N ILE A 157 -15.56 8.05 17.94
CA ILE A 157 -16.93 7.67 18.32
C ILE A 157 -17.63 8.79 19.08
N LYS A 158 -16.96 9.43 20.06
CA LYS A 158 -17.55 10.55 20.81
C LYS A 158 -17.93 11.71 19.89
N ILE A 159 -17.05 12.08 18.96
CA ILE A 159 -17.31 13.19 18.03
C ILE A 159 -18.45 12.86 17.07
N PHE A 160 -18.48 11.66 16.48
CA PHE A 160 -19.58 11.29 15.57
C PHE A 160 -20.92 11.15 16.31
N ASN A 161 -20.93 10.62 17.52
CA ASN A 161 -22.13 10.61 18.36
C ASN A 161 -22.59 12.03 18.72
N LYS A 162 -21.66 12.97 18.99
CA LYS A 162 -22.00 14.38 19.19
C LYS A 162 -22.73 14.96 17.98
N ILE A 163 -22.30 14.64 16.76
CA ILE A 163 -23.03 15.04 15.53
C ILE A 163 -24.46 14.49 15.58
N LEU A 164 -24.61 13.20 15.93
CA LEU A 164 -25.94 12.55 15.99
C LEU A 164 -26.85 13.09 17.10
N THR A 165 -26.34 13.83 18.10
CA THR A 165 -27.18 14.55 19.06
C THR A 165 -27.82 15.80 18.45
N PHE A 166 -27.20 16.38 17.43
CA PHE A 166 -27.73 17.56 16.73
C PHE A 166 -28.54 17.18 15.49
N ASP A 167 -28.09 16.15 14.79
CA ASP A 167 -28.68 15.63 13.57
C ASP A 167 -28.67 14.08 13.63
N PRO A 168 -29.72 13.46 14.21
CA PRO A 168 -29.81 12.00 14.41
C PRO A 168 -29.74 11.18 13.13
N ASP A 169 -30.05 11.81 11.99
CA ASP A 169 -30.09 11.19 10.67
C ASP A 169 -28.89 11.61 9.79
N ASN A 170 -27.84 12.17 10.41
CA ASN A 170 -26.64 12.56 9.68
C ASN A 170 -25.97 11.36 9.02
N LEU A 171 -26.14 11.28 7.71
CA LEU A 171 -25.66 10.17 6.89
C LEU A 171 -24.14 9.96 7.00
N SER A 172 -23.38 11.06 7.03
CA SER A 172 -21.91 11.02 7.12
C SER A 172 -21.46 10.43 8.46
N ALA A 173 -22.02 10.93 9.57
CA ALA A 173 -21.67 10.45 10.91
C ALA A 173 -22.02 8.97 11.10
N LEU A 174 -23.19 8.53 10.64
CA LEU A 174 -23.57 7.12 10.70
C LEU A 174 -22.64 6.22 9.88
N ASN A 175 -22.31 6.64 8.66
CA ASN A 175 -21.41 5.91 7.79
C ASN A 175 -19.99 5.82 8.37
N LEU A 176 -19.49 6.91 8.99
CA LEU A 176 -18.17 6.94 9.63
C LEU A 176 -18.13 6.11 10.92
N LEU A 177 -19.22 6.10 11.72
CA LEU A 177 -19.35 5.18 12.85
C LEU A 177 -19.30 3.72 12.40
N GLY A 178 -19.99 3.39 11.29
CA GLY A 178 -19.89 2.06 10.68
C GLY A 178 -18.43 1.68 10.41
N ARG A 179 -17.65 2.58 9.79
CA ARG A 179 -16.22 2.35 9.53
C ARG A 179 -15.38 2.23 10.80
N VAL A 180 -15.61 3.08 11.81
CA VAL A 180 -14.88 2.99 13.08
C VAL A 180 -15.11 1.64 13.76
N TYR A 181 -16.36 1.18 13.81
CA TYR A 181 -16.68 -0.13 14.42
C TYR A 181 -16.16 -1.30 13.57
N GLN A 182 -16.14 -1.18 12.24
CA GLN A 182 -15.52 -2.15 11.35
C GLN A 182 -14.02 -2.30 11.65
N ASP A 183 -13.26 -1.20 11.76
CA ASP A 183 -11.83 -1.21 12.08
C ASP A 183 -11.56 -1.74 13.51
N LYS A 184 -12.51 -1.53 14.45
CA LYS A 184 -12.49 -2.13 15.78
C LYS A 184 -12.84 -3.62 15.81
N ARG A 185 -13.23 -4.22 14.69
CA ARG A 185 -13.73 -5.61 14.59
C ARG A 185 -15.02 -5.86 15.40
N GLU A 186 -15.82 -4.83 15.62
CA GLU A 186 -17.14 -4.89 16.26
C GLU A 186 -18.23 -4.98 15.15
N SER A 187 -18.29 -6.13 14.46
CA SER A 187 -19.05 -6.35 13.23
C SER A 187 -20.54 -6.04 13.37
N ASP A 188 -21.18 -6.44 14.47
CA ASP A 188 -22.62 -6.20 14.69
C ASP A 188 -22.94 -4.70 14.77
N LYS A 189 -22.08 -3.92 15.43
CA LYS A 189 -22.25 -2.47 15.52
C LYS A 189 -21.97 -1.81 14.17
N ALA A 190 -20.95 -2.25 13.45
CA ALA A 190 -20.65 -1.74 12.12
C ALA A 190 -21.84 -1.94 11.18
N GLU A 191 -22.37 -3.16 11.09
CA GLU A 191 -23.54 -3.49 10.25
C GLU A 191 -24.76 -2.63 10.64
N LYS A 192 -25.05 -2.50 11.95
CA LYS A 192 -26.15 -1.68 12.44
C LYS A 192 -26.08 -0.23 11.98
N PHE A 193 -24.90 0.41 12.09
CA PHE A 193 -24.73 1.80 11.70
C PHE A 193 -24.80 1.97 10.18
N TYR A 194 -24.22 1.08 9.41
CA TYR A 194 -24.32 1.09 7.96
C TYR A 194 -25.77 0.89 7.47
N LEU A 195 -26.51 -0.05 8.06
CA LEU A 195 -27.91 -0.29 7.70
C LEU A 195 -28.80 0.89 8.11
N LYS A 196 -28.51 1.57 9.25
CA LYS A 196 -29.21 2.81 9.59
C LYS A 196 -28.95 3.89 8.55
N ALA A 197 -27.71 4.09 8.12
CA ALA A 197 -27.36 5.03 7.06
C ALA A 197 -28.09 4.69 5.73
N LEU A 198 -28.12 3.41 5.36
CA LEU A 198 -28.80 2.96 4.14
C LEU A 198 -30.31 3.14 4.19
N LYS A 199 -30.92 3.07 5.38
CA LYS A 199 -32.36 3.32 5.56
C LYS A 199 -32.71 4.80 5.33
N ILE A 200 -31.80 5.72 5.69
CA ILE A 200 -31.97 7.16 5.50
C ILE A 200 -31.82 7.52 4.02
N ASP A 201 -30.78 7.04 3.37
CA ASP A 201 -30.58 7.22 1.93
C ASP A 201 -30.17 5.90 1.26
N GLY A 202 -31.16 5.20 0.77
CA GLY A 202 -31.00 3.92 0.05
C GLY A 202 -30.34 4.03 -1.33
N GLN A 203 -30.07 5.27 -1.80
CA GLN A 203 -29.40 5.56 -3.07
C GLN A 203 -28.01 6.18 -2.90
N SER A 204 -27.53 6.37 -1.67
CA SER A 204 -26.18 6.84 -1.43
C SER A 204 -25.16 5.78 -1.86
N TYR A 205 -24.56 5.98 -3.04
CA TYR A 205 -23.54 5.06 -3.52
C TYR A 205 -22.31 4.97 -2.59
N HIS A 206 -22.02 6.03 -1.83
CA HIS A 206 -20.96 6.03 -0.82
C HIS A 206 -21.23 5.05 0.32
N VAL A 207 -22.44 5.09 0.90
CA VAL A 207 -22.86 4.18 1.96
C VAL A 207 -22.89 2.75 1.43
N ILE A 208 -23.46 2.55 0.24
CA ILE A 208 -23.58 1.24 -0.40
C ILE A 208 -22.19 0.63 -0.68
N ASN A 209 -21.24 1.45 -1.16
CA ASN A 209 -19.85 1.01 -1.37
C ASN A 209 -19.16 0.61 -0.05
N ASN A 210 -19.39 1.37 1.04
CA ASN A 210 -18.80 1.04 2.33
C ASN A 210 -19.40 -0.23 2.95
N ILE A 211 -20.73 -0.42 2.83
CA ILE A 211 -21.38 -1.69 3.21
C ILE A 211 -20.81 -2.86 2.41
N ALA A 212 -20.59 -2.67 1.12
CA ALA A 212 -19.96 -3.70 0.28
C ALA A 212 -18.55 -4.05 0.78
N GLY A 213 -17.75 -3.03 1.13
CA GLY A 213 -16.42 -3.21 1.73
C GLY A 213 -16.47 -3.98 3.05
N PHE A 214 -17.41 -3.62 3.91
CA PHE A 214 -17.65 -4.32 5.17
C PHE A 214 -17.99 -5.80 4.94
N TYR A 215 -18.94 -6.12 4.05
CA TYR A 215 -19.28 -7.52 3.77
C TYR A 215 -18.11 -8.29 3.13
N ARG A 216 -17.28 -7.62 2.33
CA ARG A 216 -16.06 -8.24 1.79
C ARG A 216 -15.09 -8.61 2.92
N GLU A 217 -14.83 -7.71 3.89
CA GLU A 217 -13.95 -7.98 5.04
C GLU A 217 -14.49 -9.08 5.96
N GLU A 218 -15.82 -9.20 6.06
CA GLU A 218 -16.49 -10.31 6.77
C GLU A 218 -16.48 -11.65 5.98
N GLY A 219 -15.80 -11.70 4.82
CA GLY A 219 -15.80 -12.89 3.96
C GLY A 219 -17.12 -13.16 3.22
N LYS A 220 -18.13 -12.29 3.39
CA LYS A 220 -19.45 -12.40 2.75
C LYS A 220 -19.41 -11.86 1.31
N ASN A 221 -18.44 -12.37 0.51
CA ASN A 221 -18.08 -11.82 -0.80
C ASN A 221 -19.26 -11.76 -1.78
N ASN A 222 -20.17 -12.73 -1.78
CA ASN A 222 -21.35 -12.70 -2.65
C ASN A 222 -22.32 -11.56 -2.32
N LYS A 223 -22.45 -11.19 -1.02
CA LYS A 223 -23.19 -10.00 -0.63
C LYS A 223 -22.46 -8.73 -1.08
N ALA A 224 -21.15 -8.66 -0.88
CA ALA A 224 -20.32 -7.54 -1.31
C ALA A 224 -20.48 -7.26 -2.82
N VAL A 225 -20.42 -8.28 -3.68
CA VAL A 225 -20.65 -8.16 -5.13
C VAL A 225 -22.00 -7.52 -5.44
N LYS A 226 -23.09 -7.95 -4.76
CA LYS A 226 -24.42 -7.37 -4.97
C LYS A 226 -24.47 -5.88 -4.65
N TYR A 227 -23.86 -5.48 -3.52
CA TYR A 227 -23.82 -4.08 -3.11
C TYR A 227 -22.92 -3.23 -4.01
N TYR A 228 -21.74 -3.73 -4.43
CA TYR A 228 -20.89 -3.01 -5.38
C TYR A 228 -21.57 -2.82 -6.72
N LYS A 229 -22.28 -3.83 -7.27
CA LYS A 229 -23.06 -3.70 -8.50
C LYS A 229 -24.16 -2.64 -8.35
N LYS A 230 -24.84 -2.58 -7.19
CA LYS A 230 -25.80 -1.52 -6.90
C LYS A 230 -25.13 -0.14 -6.85
N ALA A 231 -23.95 -0.02 -6.21
CA ALA A 231 -23.21 1.25 -6.17
C ALA A 231 -22.78 1.71 -7.58
N ILE A 232 -22.36 0.79 -8.46
CA ILE A 232 -22.02 1.07 -9.86
C ILE A 232 -23.24 1.54 -10.65
N SER A 233 -24.41 0.93 -10.45
CA SER A 233 -25.63 1.38 -11.15
C SER A 233 -26.05 2.82 -10.77
N LEU A 234 -25.70 3.26 -9.57
CA LEU A 234 -25.97 4.63 -9.09
C LEU A 234 -24.87 5.63 -9.50
N ASN A 235 -23.63 5.18 -9.60
CA ASN A 235 -22.51 6.00 -10.06
C ASN A 235 -21.56 5.19 -10.96
N PRO A 236 -21.91 5.03 -12.26
CA PRO A 236 -21.14 4.21 -13.20
C PRO A 236 -19.77 4.78 -13.58
N ASN A 237 -19.51 6.04 -13.28
CA ASN A 237 -18.24 6.71 -13.62
C ASN A 237 -17.24 6.76 -12.46
N ASN A 238 -17.42 5.94 -11.43
CA ASN A 238 -16.55 5.92 -10.27
C ASN A 238 -15.56 4.74 -10.33
N SER A 239 -14.31 5.01 -10.72
CA SER A 239 -13.22 4.01 -10.84
C SER A 239 -12.96 3.25 -9.53
N TYR A 240 -13.12 3.92 -8.39
CA TYR A 240 -12.89 3.32 -7.07
C TYR A 240 -13.84 2.16 -6.77
N ILE A 241 -15.12 2.26 -7.17
CA ILE A 241 -16.10 1.18 -6.94
C ILE A 241 -15.77 -0.04 -7.79
N TYR A 242 -15.37 0.15 -9.05
CA TYR A 242 -14.91 -0.94 -9.91
C TYR A 242 -13.66 -1.63 -9.34
N ASN A 243 -12.70 -0.87 -8.81
CA ASN A 243 -11.51 -1.44 -8.18
C ASN A 243 -11.87 -2.29 -6.95
N ASN A 244 -12.81 -1.82 -6.12
CA ASN A 244 -13.28 -2.58 -4.96
C ASN A 244 -14.04 -3.86 -5.37
N LEU A 245 -14.86 -3.79 -6.42
CA LEU A 245 -15.52 -4.97 -6.99
C LEU A 245 -14.49 -5.96 -7.57
N SER A 246 -13.46 -5.45 -8.23
CA SER A 246 -12.34 -6.26 -8.72
C SER A 246 -11.65 -7.02 -7.58
N LYS A 247 -11.32 -6.32 -6.48
CA LYS A 247 -10.74 -6.94 -5.28
C LYS A 247 -11.66 -8.02 -4.70
N THR A 248 -12.98 -7.83 -4.76
CA THR A 248 -13.97 -8.82 -4.28
C THR A 248 -14.01 -10.05 -5.19
N TYR A 249 -13.96 -9.87 -6.51
CA TYR A 249 -13.87 -11.00 -7.43
C TYR A 249 -12.54 -11.76 -7.31
N PHE A 250 -11.44 -11.03 -7.03
CA PHE A 250 -10.15 -11.65 -6.73
C PHE A 250 -10.23 -12.57 -5.50
N ASP A 251 -10.92 -12.13 -4.43
CA ASP A 251 -11.13 -12.94 -3.23
C ASP A 251 -12.01 -14.16 -3.48
N LEU A 252 -12.89 -14.09 -4.48
CA LEU A 252 -13.68 -15.21 -4.97
C LEU A 252 -12.93 -16.10 -5.97
N ASN A 253 -11.64 -15.86 -6.21
CA ASN A 253 -10.82 -16.52 -7.23
C ASN A 253 -11.38 -16.38 -8.66
N ASN A 254 -12.29 -15.44 -8.89
CA ASN A 254 -12.81 -15.11 -10.23
C ASN A 254 -11.92 -14.07 -10.90
N TYR A 255 -10.77 -14.50 -11.40
CA TYR A 255 -9.73 -13.61 -11.93
C TYR A 255 -10.16 -12.90 -13.23
N GLU A 256 -11.03 -13.50 -14.04
CA GLU A 256 -11.51 -12.86 -15.27
C GLU A 256 -12.40 -11.65 -14.94
N SER A 257 -13.43 -11.84 -14.11
CA SER A 257 -14.25 -10.70 -13.67
C SER A 257 -13.44 -9.66 -12.89
N ALA A 258 -12.43 -10.07 -12.13
CA ALA A 258 -11.54 -9.15 -11.44
C ALA A 258 -10.77 -8.27 -12.44
N LYS A 259 -10.19 -8.85 -13.50
CA LYS A 259 -9.49 -8.10 -14.55
C LYS A 259 -10.41 -7.15 -15.31
N GLU A 260 -11.59 -7.62 -15.72
CA GLU A 260 -12.58 -6.78 -16.40
C GLU A 260 -12.91 -5.52 -15.62
N ASN A 261 -13.15 -5.65 -14.31
CA ASN A 261 -13.44 -4.49 -13.45
C ASN A 261 -12.22 -3.57 -13.25
N CYS A 262 -10.99 -4.11 -13.18
CA CYS A 262 -9.79 -3.28 -13.20
C CYS A 262 -9.67 -2.49 -14.51
N PHE A 263 -9.93 -3.11 -15.67
CA PHE A 263 -9.88 -2.40 -16.94
C PHE A 263 -10.95 -1.31 -17.03
N LYS A 264 -12.16 -1.57 -16.55
CA LYS A 264 -13.20 -0.52 -16.43
C LYS A 264 -12.75 0.63 -15.55
N ALA A 265 -12.13 0.35 -14.42
CA ALA A 265 -11.57 1.37 -13.55
C ALA A 265 -10.46 2.19 -14.25
N LEU A 266 -9.57 1.54 -15.02
CA LEU A 266 -8.51 2.20 -15.79
C LEU A 266 -9.02 2.98 -17.01
N GLU A 267 -10.13 2.57 -17.64
CA GLU A 267 -10.81 3.37 -18.66
C GLU A 267 -11.27 4.72 -18.08
N LEU A 268 -11.78 4.72 -16.85
CA LEU A 268 -12.22 5.92 -16.15
C LEU A 268 -11.06 6.76 -15.60
N LYS A 269 -10.00 6.11 -15.12
CA LYS A 269 -8.82 6.76 -14.54
C LYS A 269 -7.54 6.02 -14.95
N PRO A 270 -6.95 6.33 -16.12
CA PRO A 270 -5.89 5.53 -16.76
C PRO A 270 -4.61 5.34 -15.93
N ASN A 271 -4.28 6.27 -15.05
CA ASN A 271 -3.05 6.23 -14.24
C ASN A 271 -3.34 5.96 -12.76
N ASP A 272 -4.44 5.29 -12.43
CA ASP A 272 -4.75 4.95 -11.06
C ASP A 272 -3.81 3.85 -10.54
N GLY A 273 -2.88 4.24 -9.67
CA GLY A 273 -1.86 3.34 -9.13
C GLY A 273 -2.43 2.21 -8.27
N ASP A 274 -3.56 2.43 -7.55
CA ASP A 274 -4.18 1.37 -6.75
C ASP A 274 -4.86 0.32 -7.64
N VAL A 275 -5.48 0.75 -8.74
CA VAL A 275 -6.05 -0.16 -9.74
C VAL A 275 -4.95 -0.96 -10.43
N GLN A 276 -3.87 -0.31 -10.86
CA GLN A 276 -2.71 -0.99 -11.46
C GLN A 276 -2.11 -2.02 -10.50
N LYS A 277 -1.94 -1.67 -9.22
CA LYS A 277 -1.48 -2.60 -8.18
C LYS A 277 -2.42 -3.80 -8.03
N THR A 278 -3.74 -3.56 -7.99
CA THR A 278 -4.74 -4.64 -7.93
C THR A 278 -4.63 -5.56 -9.15
N LEU A 279 -4.56 -5.00 -10.34
CA LEU A 279 -4.41 -5.74 -11.59
C LEU A 279 -3.10 -6.55 -11.62
N SER A 280 -2.00 -5.97 -11.13
CA SER A 280 -0.73 -6.67 -10.98
C SER A 280 -0.86 -7.91 -10.10
N PHE A 281 -1.51 -7.78 -8.94
CA PHE A 281 -1.69 -8.93 -8.05
C PHE A 281 -2.56 -10.02 -8.64
N ILE A 282 -3.61 -9.65 -9.40
CA ILE A 282 -4.44 -10.62 -10.12
C ILE A 282 -3.60 -11.43 -11.11
N TYR A 283 -2.78 -10.75 -11.91
CA TYR A 283 -1.91 -11.43 -12.88
C TYR A 283 -0.85 -12.30 -12.20
N LEU A 284 -0.15 -11.77 -11.18
CA LEU A 284 0.88 -12.52 -10.44
C LEU A 284 0.28 -13.75 -9.73
N LYS A 285 -0.93 -13.61 -9.16
CA LYS A 285 -1.65 -14.74 -8.55
C LYS A 285 -2.02 -15.81 -9.57
N ASN A 286 -2.33 -15.40 -10.80
CA ASN A 286 -2.66 -16.31 -11.90
C ASN A 286 -1.43 -16.78 -12.70
N HIS A 287 -0.22 -16.60 -12.16
CA HIS A 287 1.06 -16.96 -12.78
C HIS A 287 1.36 -16.29 -14.13
N ASP A 288 0.65 -15.22 -14.47
CA ASP A 288 0.99 -14.34 -15.59
C ASP A 288 1.99 -13.27 -15.13
N TYR A 289 3.22 -13.69 -14.94
CA TYR A 289 4.28 -12.83 -14.40
C TYR A 289 4.59 -11.64 -15.30
N LYS A 290 4.57 -11.83 -16.63
CA LYS A 290 4.84 -10.77 -17.60
C LYS A 290 3.89 -9.59 -17.45
N ASN A 291 2.59 -9.85 -17.43
CA ASN A 291 1.58 -8.82 -17.23
C ASN A 291 1.55 -8.34 -15.77
N GLY A 292 1.76 -9.22 -14.81
CA GLY A 292 1.84 -8.88 -13.40
C GLY A 292 2.89 -7.81 -13.11
N TRP A 293 4.11 -8.02 -13.54
CA TRP A 293 5.20 -7.05 -13.37
C TRP A 293 5.02 -5.76 -14.18
N LYS A 294 4.34 -5.84 -15.33
CA LYS A 294 4.01 -4.64 -16.13
C LYS A 294 3.22 -3.61 -15.32
N TYR A 295 2.25 -4.06 -14.53
CA TYR A 295 1.39 -3.19 -13.72
C TYR A 295 1.91 -2.96 -12.30
N PHE A 296 2.95 -3.68 -11.87
CA PHE A 296 3.47 -3.60 -10.50
C PHE A 296 4.02 -2.22 -10.14
N ASP A 297 4.50 -1.47 -11.12
CA ASP A 297 5.02 -0.10 -10.94
C ASP A 297 3.93 0.92 -10.58
N GLY A 298 2.65 0.59 -10.72
CA GLY A 298 1.54 1.41 -10.21
C GLY A 298 1.66 1.76 -8.73
N ARG A 299 2.29 0.90 -7.92
CA ARG A 299 2.57 1.16 -6.50
C ARG A 299 3.39 2.41 -6.24
N LEU A 300 4.25 2.81 -7.18
CA LEU A 300 5.17 3.94 -7.04
C LEU A 300 4.44 5.29 -6.96
N GLY A 301 3.21 5.36 -7.50
CA GLY A 301 2.34 6.54 -7.42
C GLY A 301 1.46 6.61 -6.17
N LEU A 302 1.52 5.61 -5.27
CA LEU A 302 0.67 5.57 -4.09
C LEU A 302 1.23 6.45 -2.96
N ASN A 303 0.34 7.13 -2.24
CA ASN A 303 0.73 7.98 -1.11
C ASN A 303 1.55 7.26 -0.03
N GLU A 304 1.25 5.98 0.22
CA GLU A 304 2.00 5.14 1.16
C GLU A 304 3.46 4.95 0.74
N PHE A 305 3.71 4.85 -0.56
CA PHE A 305 5.04 4.73 -1.12
C PHE A 305 5.79 6.06 -1.10
N ILE A 306 5.11 7.14 -1.51
CA ILE A 306 5.65 8.51 -1.55
C ILE A 306 6.10 8.96 -0.14
N LYS A 307 5.32 8.69 0.90
CA LYS A 307 5.65 9.06 2.28
C LYS A 307 6.91 8.39 2.84
N LYS A 308 7.23 7.20 2.38
CA LYS A 308 8.42 6.46 2.83
C LYS A 308 9.72 6.96 2.20
N ASN A 309 9.62 7.79 1.15
CA ASN A 309 10.77 8.26 0.36
C ASN A 309 10.72 9.78 0.23
N GLU A 310 11.28 10.51 1.20
CA GLU A 310 11.25 11.99 1.26
C GLU A 310 11.84 12.69 0.03
N ASN A 311 12.75 12.03 -0.70
CA ASN A 311 13.39 12.56 -1.91
C ASN A 311 12.77 12.02 -3.21
N ILE A 312 11.55 11.47 -3.16
CA ILE A 312 10.94 10.74 -4.27
C ILE A 312 10.85 11.57 -5.57
N ASP A 313 10.57 12.86 -5.47
CA ASP A 313 10.49 13.72 -6.66
C ASP A 313 11.82 13.85 -7.41
N LYS A 314 12.93 13.88 -6.67
CA LYS A 314 14.28 13.90 -7.26
C LYS A 314 14.63 12.54 -7.86
N LEU A 315 14.22 11.46 -7.19
CA LEU A 315 14.45 10.08 -7.63
C LEU A 315 13.59 9.73 -8.84
N ASN A 316 12.30 10.11 -8.84
CA ASN A 316 11.39 9.86 -9.96
C ASN A 316 11.82 10.50 -11.28
N LYS A 317 12.53 11.62 -11.23
CA LYS A 317 13.13 12.25 -12.44
C LYS A 317 14.18 11.37 -13.11
N LYS A 318 14.81 10.47 -12.34
CA LYS A 318 15.85 9.54 -12.78
C LYS A 318 15.35 8.09 -12.88
N LEU A 319 14.04 7.86 -12.73
CA LEU A 319 13.48 6.52 -12.77
C LEU A 319 13.77 5.87 -14.14
N PHE A 320 14.38 4.69 -14.11
CA PHE A 320 14.65 3.91 -15.31
C PHE A 320 13.35 3.41 -15.93
N LYS A 321 13.13 3.78 -17.20
CA LYS A 321 11.93 3.44 -17.97
C LYS A 321 12.22 2.59 -19.19
N GLY A 322 13.50 2.21 -19.38
CA GLY A 322 13.94 1.40 -20.51
C GLY A 322 13.40 -0.04 -20.45
N GLU A 323 13.41 -0.71 -21.59
CA GLU A 323 12.91 -2.08 -21.71
C GLU A 323 13.94 -3.13 -21.29
N VAL A 324 15.23 -2.80 -21.32
CA VAL A 324 16.34 -3.72 -21.03
C VAL A 324 17.31 -3.12 -20.04
N LEU A 325 17.63 -3.85 -18.99
CA LEU A 325 18.72 -3.53 -18.06
C LEU A 325 20.01 -4.19 -18.54
N ASN A 326 20.96 -3.39 -19.03
CA ASN A 326 22.25 -3.87 -19.54
C ASN A 326 23.39 -2.86 -19.30
N ASN A 327 24.61 -3.21 -19.71
CA ASN A 327 25.81 -2.40 -19.54
C ASN A 327 25.86 -1.06 -20.27
N SER A 328 24.83 -0.70 -21.06
CA SER A 328 24.71 0.65 -21.63
C SER A 328 24.33 1.69 -20.57
N ILE A 329 23.85 1.25 -19.41
CA ILE A 329 23.54 2.09 -18.25
C ILE A 329 24.85 2.45 -17.55
N LYS A 330 25.17 3.74 -17.50
CA LYS A 330 26.46 4.20 -16.94
C LYS A 330 26.50 4.06 -15.41
N ARG A 331 25.44 4.48 -14.69
CA ARG A 331 25.37 4.41 -13.21
C ARG A 331 23.94 4.19 -12.77
N LEU A 332 23.64 3.01 -12.22
CA LEU A 332 22.33 2.61 -11.72
C LEU A 332 22.33 2.58 -10.19
N LEU A 333 21.32 3.16 -9.56
CA LEU A 333 21.02 2.94 -8.16
C LEU A 333 19.76 2.07 -8.03
N VAL A 334 19.90 0.95 -7.33
CA VAL A 334 18.75 0.16 -6.88
C VAL A 334 18.34 0.66 -5.50
N ILE A 335 17.11 1.15 -5.39
CA ILE A 335 16.55 1.63 -4.13
C ILE A 335 15.77 0.49 -3.48
N ARG A 336 16.07 0.26 -2.22
CA ARG A 336 15.27 -0.67 -1.42
C ARG A 336 13.85 -0.12 -1.21
N GLU A 337 12.91 -1.02 -1.02
CA GLU A 337 11.51 -0.66 -0.74
C GLU A 337 10.87 -1.68 0.20
N GLN A 338 9.76 -1.25 0.84
CA GLN A 338 8.97 -2.08 1.75
C GLN A 338 9.74 -2.56 2.99
N GLY A 339 9.53 -3.81 3.43
CA GLY A 339 10.16 -4.37 4.63
C GLY A 339 11.38 -5.23 4.32
N VAL A 340 12.06 -5.68 5.36
CA VAL A 340 13.26 -6.54 5.25
C VAL A 340 12.94 -7.86 4.52
N GLY A 341 11.74 -8.43 4.72
CA GLY A 341 11.34 -9.65 4.01
C GLY A 341 11.24 -9.46 2.50
N ASP A 342 10.65 -8.33 2.07
CA ASP A 342 10.55 -7.98 0.64
C ASP A 342 11.94 -7.71 0.04
N GLU A 343 12.83 -7.08 0.81
CA GLU A 343 14.21 -6.83 0.39
C GLU A 343 14.98 -8.14 0.16
N ILE A 344 14.83 -9.12 1.05
CA ILE A 344 15.40 -10.47 0.85
C ILE A 344 14.80 -11.13 -0.40
N LEU A 345 13.49 -11.06 -0.57
CA LEU A 345 12.81 -11.62 -1.74
C LEU A 345 13.36 -11.05 -3.05
N TYR A 346 13.45 -9.71 -3.14
CA TYR A 346 13.99 -9.04 -4.33
C TYR A 346 15.49 -9.27 -4.50
N GLY A 347 16.22 -9.53 -3.43
CA GLY A 347 17.62 -9.94 -3.42
C GLY A 347 17.92 -11.18 -4.25
N SER A 348 16.91 -12.07 -4.46
CA SER A 348 17.01 -13.21 -5.36
C SER A 348 17.29 -12.84 -6.83
N MET A 349 17.07 -11.57 -7.20
CA MET A 349 17.33 -11.04 -8.56
C MET A 349 18.66 -10.29 -8.66
N TYR A 350 19.35 -10.04 -7.55
CA TYR A 350 20.59 -9.26 -7.55
C TYR A 350 21.72 -9.99 -8.29
N GLY A 351 21.77 -11.33 -8.21
CA GLY A 351 22.76 -12.10 -8.97
C GLY A 351 22.64 -11.92 -10.48
N ASP A 352 21.41 -11.88 -11.00
CA ASP A 352 21.12 -11.63 -12.41
C ASP A 352 21.47 -10.19 -12.79
N LEU A 353 21.12 -9.23 -11.93
CA LEU A 353 21.35 -7.82 -12.14
C LEU A 353 22.85 -7.47 -12.18
N LEU A 354 23.62 -7.97 -11.19
CA LEU A 354 25.05 -7.69 -11.04
C LEU A 354 25.90 -8.23 -12.21
N LYS A 355 25.47 -9.33 -12.82
CA LYS A 355 26.10 -9.86 -14.04
C LYS A 355 25.85 -8.97 -15.25
N ASN A 356 24.73 -8.27 -15.28
CA ASN A 356 24.30 -7.49 -16.46
C ASN A 356 24.68 -6.02 -16.39
N ILE A 357 25.05 -5.47 -15.23
CA ILE A 357 25.36 -4.05 -15.05
C ILE A 357 26.61 -3.89 -14.18
N LYS A 358 27.67 -3.28 -14.75
CA LYS A 358 28.96 -3.11 -14.05
C LYS A 358 28.91 -1.98 -13.01
N ASN A 359 28.32 -0.84 -13.35
CA ASN A 359 28.30 0.35 -12.50
C ASN A 359 26.96 0.46 -11.76
N ILE A 360 26.83 -0.25 -10.68
CA ILE A 360 25.61 -0.35 -9.91
C ILE A 360 25.88 -0.16 -8.42
N SER A 361 24.95 0.46 -7.74
CA SER A 361 24.87 0.48 -6.28
C SER A 361 23.50 -0.05 -5.86
N ILE A 362 23.49 -0.91 -4.84
CA ILE A 362 22.29 -1.54 -4.30
C ILE A 362 22.15 -1.11 -2.85
N GLU A 363 21.13 -0.33 -2.59
CA GLU A 363 20.78 0.11 -1.24
C GLU A 363 20.15 -1.04 -0.47
N CYS A 364 20.59 -1.25 0.78
CA CYS A 364 20.06 -2.30 1.65
C CYS A 364 19.93 -1.86 3.11
N ASP A 365 19.09 -2.58 3.85
CA ASP A 365 18.96 -2.44 5.30
C ASP A 365 20.29 -2.77 5.98
N ARG A 366 20.70 -1.98 6.97
CA ARG A 366 21.91 -2.16 7.76
C ARG A 366 22.07 -3.59 8.27
N ARG A 367 20.97 -4.21 8.67
CA ARG A 367 20.93 -5.57 9.22
C ARG A 367 21.26 -6.65 8.18
N LEU A 368 21.02 -6.38 6.88
CA LEU A 368 21.25 -7.30 5.76
C LEU A 368 22.56 -7.02 5.03
N LEU A 369 23.21 -5.87 5.27
CA LEU A 369 24.37 -5.42 4.51
C LEU A 369 25.49 -6.45 4.46
N ASN A 370 25.93 -6.95 5.62
CA ASN A 370 27.01 -7.93 5.71
C ASN A 370 26.62 -9.29 5.11
N LEU A 371 25.35 -9.67 5.25
CA LEU A 371 24.81 -10.89 4.66
C LEU A 371 24.86 -10.84 3.13
N PHE A 372 24.45 -9.73 2.52
CA PHE A 372 24.54 -9.53 1.06
C PHE A 372 26.00 -9.46 0.59
N LYS A 373 26.85 -8.66 1.24
CA LYS A 373 28.28 -8.55 0.87
C LYS A 373 28.97 -9.91 0.85
N ARG A 374 28.73 -10.74 1.86
CA ARG A 374 29.30 -12.10 1.94
C ARG A 374 28.70 -13.03 0.88
N SER A 375 27.43 -12.87 0.56
CA SER A 375 26.74 -13.72 -0.40
C SER A 375 27.14 -13.43 -1.85
N PHE A 376 27.54 -12.19 -2.13
CA PHE A 376 28.01 -11.71 -3.42
C PHE A 376 29.42 -11.11 -3.32
N PRO A 377 30.46 -11.92 -3.02
CA PRO A 377 31.80 -11.41 -2.64
C PRO A 377 32.46 -10.59 -3.75
N GLU A 378 32.28 -10.96 -5.02
CA GLU A 378 32.81 -10.22 -6.18
C GLU A 378 32.17 -8.84 -6.36
N TYR A 379 31.03 -8.60 -5.71
CA TYR A 379 30.23 -7.39 -5.80
C TYR A 379 29.98 -6.74 -4.43
N SER A 380 30.82 -7.04 -3.45
CA SER A 380 30.65 -6.57 -2.07
C SER A 380 30.53 -5.05 -1.97
N ASP A 381 31.30 -4.32 -2.78
CA ASP A 381 31.33 -2.85 -2.78
C ASP A 381 30.10 -2.21 -3.44
N ASN A 382 29.31 -2.99 -4.16
CA ASN A 382 28.08 -2.53 -4.75
C ASN A 382 26.94 -2.38 -3.72
N PHE A 383 27.05 -3.04 -2.55
CA PHE A 383 26.03 -2.99 -1.50
C PHE A 383 26.33 -1.87 -0.51
N VAL A 384 25.33 -1.04 -0.26
CA VAL A 384 25.44 0.20 0.51
C VAL A 384 24.28 0.36 1.49
N GLU A 385 24.58 0.95 2.64
CA GLU A 385 23.60 1.12 3.71
C GLU A 385 22.54 2.17 3.36
N LEU A 386 21.28 1.89 3.75
CA LEU A 386 20.15 2.82 3.66
C LEU A 386 20.39 4.10 4.49
N GLY A 387 19.93 5.22 3.96
CA GLY A 387 19.89 6.50 4.67
C GLY A 387 20.98 7.48 4.26
N ASN A 388 21.99 7.02 3.53
CA ASN A 388 23.09 7.88 3.07
C ASN A 388 22.83 8.56 1.71
N ILE A 389 21.59 8.45 1.17
CA ILE A 389 21.23 9.15 -0.07
C ILE A 389 21.13 10.67 0.16
N SER A 390 20.80 11.10 1.37
CA SER A 390 20.69 12.53 1.71
C SER A 390 22.01 13.20 2.05
N ASP A 391 23.01 12.47 2.58
CA ASP A 391 24.18 13.07 3.24
C ASP A 391 25.54 12.57 2.74
N ASN A 392 25.89 12.76 1.49
CA ASN A 392 27.27 12.68 0.99
C ASN A 392 27.82 11.36 0.39
N HIS A 393 27.21 10.20 0.51
CA HIS A 393 27.74 8.99 -0.18
C HIS A 393 27.27 8.86 -1.63
N TYR A 394 26.05 9.32 -1.95
CA TYR A 394 25.59 9.44 -3.32
C TYR A 394 25.33 10.90 -3.66
N LYS A 395 26.28 11.54 -4.32
CA LYS A 395 25.95 12.74 -5.08
C LYS A 395 24.91 12.33 -6.10
N LEU A 396 23.62 12.64 -5.84
CA LEU A 396 22.51 12.39 -6.79
C LEU A 396 22.85 12.87 -8.22
N GLY A 397 23.78 13.84 -8.33
CA GLY A 397 24.38 14.28 -9.57
C GLY A 397 25.17 13.22 -10.33
N GLN A 398 25.68 12.18 -9.66
CA GLN A 398 26.47 11.12 -10.27
C GLN A 398 25.66 9.89 -10.70
N ILE A 399 24.38 9.76 -10.26
CA ILE A 399 23.48 8.68 -10.64
C ILE A 399 22.74 9.07 -11.91
N ASP A 400 22.79 8.23 -12.94
CA ASP A 400 22.06 8.45 -14.17
C ASP A 400 20.64 7.93 -14.08
N TYR A 401 20.46 6.76 -13.50
CA TYR A 401 19.19 6.08 -13.35
C TYR A 401 18.98 5.49 -11.98
N VAL A 402 17.71 5.39 -11.59
CA VAL A 402 17.23 4.74 -10.37
C VAL A 402 16.24 3.65 -10.73
N ILE A 403 16.24 2.56 -10.01
CA ILE A 403 15.21 1.52 -10.07
C ILE A 403 14.86 1.06 -8.67
N TYR A 404 13.57 0.81 -8.42
CA TYR A 404 13.15 0.22 -7.17
C TYR A 404 13.28 -1.30 -7.21
N ALA A 405 13.73 -1.91 -6.12
CA ALA A 405 14.05 -3.33 -6.06
C ALA A 405 12.92 -4.25 -6.54
N GLY A 406 11.66 -3.95 -6.17
CA GLY A 406 10.50 -4.71 -6.64
C GLY A 406 10.23 -4.59 -8.14
N SER A 407 10.70 -3.51 -8.79
CA SER A 407 10.55 -3.34 -10.25
C SER A 407 11.50 -4.23 -11.06
N LEU A 408 12.49 -4.87 -10.42
CA LEU A 408 13.39 -5.83 -11.06
C LEU A 408 12.65 -7.06 -11.60
N GLY A 409 11.50 -7.43 -11.01
CA GLY A 409 10.67 -8.52 -11.50
C GLY A 409 10.28 -8.38 -12.97
N LYS A 410 10.07 -7.15 -13.44
CA LYS A 410 9.78 -6.82 -14.84
C LYS A 410 10.88 -7.27 -15.82
N TYR A 411 12.12 -7.37 -15.35
CA TYR A 411 13.28 -7.73 -16.15
C TYR A 411 13.68 -9.19 -15.99
N TYR A 412 13.61 -9.71 -14.77
CA TYR A 412 14.21 -10.98 -14.41
C TYR A 412 13.23 -12.09 -13.99
N ARG A 413 11.92 -11.84 -13.98
CA ARG A 413 10.91 -12.83 -13.55
C ARG A 413 9.65 -12.78 -14.43
N LYS A 414 9.85 -12.82 -15.76
CA LYS A 414 8.75 -12.72 -16.74
C LYS A 414 7.96 -14.01 -16.89
N ASN A 415 8.61 -15.15 -16.67
CA ASN A 415 8.04 -16.49 -16.81
C ASN A 415 8.44 -17.33 -15.59
N LEU A 416 7.75 -18.44 -15.37
CA LEU A 416 8.04 -19.34 -14.26
C LEU A 416 9.49 -19.90 -14.32
N LEU A 417 10.02 -20.12 -15.51
CA LEU A 417 11.40 -20.61 -15.71
C LEU A 417 12.49 -19.58 -15.37
N ASP A 418 12.12 -18.31 -15.26
CA ASP A 418 13.07 -17.25 -14.90
C ASP A 418 13.38 -17.22 -13.40
N PHE A 419 12.62 -17.94 -12.58
CA PHE A 419 12.83 -17.99 -11.14
C PHE A 419 14.00 -18.91 -10.80
N ASN A 420 15.06 -18.33 -10.23
CA ASN A 420 16.13 -19.10 -9.66
C ASN A 420 15.79 -19.42 -8.20
N THR A 421 15.34 -20.64 -7.96
CA THR A 421 14.88 -21.10 -6.65
C THR A 421 16.01 -21.52 -5.71
N LYS A 422 17.25 -21.58 -6.21
CA LYS A 422 18.44 -21.99 -5.44
C LYS A 422 18.79 -20.97 -4.35
N PRO A 423 19.35 -21.42 -3.23
CA PRO A 423 19.83 -20.53 -2.19
C PRO A 423 20.85 -19.52 -2.73
N PHE A 424 20.69 -18.25 -2.36
CA PHE A 424 21.57 -17.16 -2.79
C PHE A 424 22.23 -16.41 -1.63
N LEU A 425 21.76 -16.60 -0.39
CA LEU A 425 22.40 -16.05 0.80
C LEU A 425 23.27 -17.11 1.47
N LYS A 426 24.33 -16.64 2.15
CA LYS A 426 25.30 -17.46 2.86
C LYS A 426 25.45 -16.97 4.30
N GLU A 427 25.38 -17.90 5.24
CA GLU A 427 25.59 -17.66 6.67
C GLU A 427 27.03 -17.22 6.99
N ASN A 428 27.20 -16.58 8.14
CA ASN A 428 28.54 -16.30 8.69
C ASN A 428 29.09 -17.57 9.33
N LYS A 429 30.16 -18.15 8.75
CA LYS A 429 30.76 -19.40 9.21
C LYS A 429 31.17 -19.38 10.69
N LYS A 430 31.71 -18.26 11.19
CA LYS A 430 32.12 -18.14 12.59
C LYS A 430 30.90 -18.20 13.51
N LYS A 431 29.89 -17.36 13.24
CA LYS A 431 28.62 -17.38 14.00
C LYS A 431 27.90 -18.73 13.90
N PHE A 432 27.93 -19.36 12.75
CA PHE A 432 27.34 -20.68 12.56
C PHE A 432 28.00 -21.73 13.50
N LEU A 433 29.33 -21.77 13.59
CA LEU A 433 30.05 -22.66 14.51
C LEU A 433 29.73 -22.32 15.99
N GLU A 434 29.65 -21.04 16.33
CA GLU A 434 29.27 -20.60 17.67
C GLU A 434 27.86 -21.12 18.03
N ILE A 435 26.87 -20.97 17.12
CA ILE A 435 25.53 -21.48 17.32
C ILE A 435 25.49 -23.00 17.40
N GLN A 436 26.22 -23.72 16.51
CA GLN A 436 26.31 -25.19 16.60
C GLN A 436 26.86 -25.67 17.94
N ASN A 437 27.87 -25.00 18.47
CA ASN A 437 28.38 -25.32 19.80
C ASN A 437 27.35 -25.07 20.91
N LEU A 438 26.53 -24.00 20.77
CA LEU A 438 25.44 -23.76 21.72
C LEU A 438 24.35 -24.83 21.62
N LEU A 439 24.07 -25.32 20.41
CA LEU A 439 23.05 -26.35 20.20
C LEU A 439 23.54 -27.75 20.64
N SER A 440 24.83 -28.03 20.66
CA SER A 440 25.39 -29.34 21.05
C SER A 440 25.08 -29.79 22.49
N LYS A 441 24.67 -28.85 23.34
CA LYS A 441 24.20 -29.15 24.71
C LYS A 441 22.82 -29.83 24.76
N TYR A 442 22.03 -29.72 23.69
CA TYR A 442 20.71 -30.33 23.61
C TYR A 442 20.83 -31.76 23.08
N LYS A 443 20.18 -32.70 23.76
CA LYS A 443 20.38 -34.14 23.54
C LYS A 443 19.51 -34.76 22.46
N ASN A 444 18.40 -34.09 22.11
CA ASN A 444 17.49 -34.61 21.11
C ASN A 444 18.09 -34.53 19.72
N LYS A 445 17.68 -35.44 18.84
CA LYS A 445 18.25 -35.63 17.52
C LYS A 445 17.92 -34.50 16.55
N TYR A 446 16.68 -33.97 16.65
CA TYR A 446 16.17 -33.01 15.68
C TYR A 446 16.06 -31.60 16.28
N ASN A 447 16.50 -30.60 15.53
CA ASN A 447 16.40 -29.18 15.89
C ASN A 447 15.36 -28.50 15.00
N ILE A 448 14.24 -28.11 15.57
CA ILE A 448 13.11 -27.48 14.89
C ILE A 448 13.03 -26.00 15.30
N GLY A 449 13.02 -25.09 14.34
CA GLY A 449 12.76 -23.69 14.59
C GLY A 449 11.27 -23.36 14.48
N LEU A 450 10.78 -22.43 15.29
CA LEU A 450 9.38 -22.02 15.30
C LEU A 450 9.22 -20.51 15.29
N SER A 451 8.31 -20.00 14.44
CA SER A 451 7.87 -18.61 14.44
C SER A 451 6.40 -18.52 14.02
N TRP A 452 5.56 -17.79 14.79
CA TRP A 452 4.09 -17.88 14.67
C TRP A 452 3.38 -16.54 14.57
N LYS A 453 4.06 -15.38 14.74
CA LYS A 453 3.44 -14.06 14.66
C LYS A 453 4.09 -13.16 13.60
N SER A 454 3.28 -12.29 13.02
CA SER A 454 3.69 -11.19 12.16
C SER A 454 3.28 -9.87 12.82
N PHE A 455 4.20 -8.92 12.94
CA PHE A 455 3.95 -7.60 13.55
C PHE A 455 3.64 -6.51 12.51
N ASN A 456 3.25 -6.91 11.30
CA ASN A 456 2.74 -5.95 10.32
C ASN A 456 1.31 -5.55 10.68
N ASN A 457 1.11 -4.32 11.15
CA ASN A 457 -0.16 -3.80 11.67
C ASN A 457 -1.37 -4.00 10.74
N ARG A 458 -1.17 -4.12 9.43
CA ARG A 458 -2.27 -4.26 8.47
C ARG A 458 -2.75 -5.70 8.30
N TYR A 459 -1.87 -6.67 8.46
CA TYR A 459 -2.14 -8.08 8.14
C TYR A 459 -1.75 -9.04 9.27
N SER A 460 -1.47 -8.52 10.47
CA SER A 460 -0.96 -9.32 11.58
C SER A 460 -1.94 -10.42 11.99
N THR A 461 -3.23 -10.12 12.08
CA THR A 461 -4.28 -11.08 12.45
C THR A 461 -4.44 -12.20 11.43
N ASP A 462 -4.44 -11.86 10.12
CA ASP A 462 -4.63 -12.85 9.04
C ASP A 462 -3.40 -13.74 8.83
N LYS A 463 -2.22 -13.27 9.25
CA LYS A 463 -0.96 -14.01 9.16
C LYS A 463 -0.63 -14.80 10.42
N SER A 464 -0.96 -14.28 11.60
CA SER A 464 -0.52 -14.82 12.88
C SER A 464 -1.34 -16.02 13.32
N LEU A 465 -0.69 -16.88 14.07
CA LEU A 465 -1.25 -17.96 14.87
C LEU A 465 -0.88 -17.73 16.34
N ASN A 466 -1.47 -18.50 17.24
CA ASN A 466 -1.04 -18.52 18.63
C ASN A 466 -0.06 -19.67 18.85
N LEU A 467 0.83 -19.56 19.82
CA LEU A 467 1.79 -20.61 20.12
C LEU A 467 1.13 -21.94 20.45
N ILE A 468 -0.06 -21.92 21.03
CA ILE A 468 -0.83 -23.12 21.36
C ILE A 468 -1.32 -23.90 20.12
N ASP A 469 -1.48 -23.23 18.97
CA ASP A 469 -1.91 -23.87 17.74
C ASP A 469 -0.84 -24.84 17.19
N PHE A 470 0.39 -24.71 17.68
CA PHE A 470 1.54 -25.56 17.33
C PHE A 470 1.75 -26.73 18.29
N LYS A 471 0.76 -27.04 19.16
CA LYS A 471 0.88 -28.07 20.21
C LYS A 471 1.41 -29.43 19.70
N ASN A 472 0.98 -29.85 18.50
CA ASN A 472 1.34 -31.13 17.92
C ASN A 472 2.86 -31.22 17.58
N ILE A 473 3.53 -30.07 17.35
CA ILE A 473 4.98 -30.03 17.13
C ILE A 473 5.75 -30.35 18.40
N PHE A 474 5.19 -29.98 19.56
CA PHE A 474 5.81 -30.24 20.85
C PHE A 474 5.65 -31.67 21.35
N ASP A 475 4.82 -32.46 20.67
CA ASP A 475 4.63 -33.89 20.94
C ASP A 475 5.55 -34.77 20.08
N LEU A 476 6.34 -34.19 19.15
CA LEU A 476 7.32 -34.91 18.34
C LEU A 476 8.46 -35.45 19.19
N HIS A 477 8.72 -36.76 19.09
CA HIS A 477 9.80 -37.42 19.81
C HIS A 477 11.18 -36.94 19.35
N ASP A 478 12.15 -36.94 20.25
CA ASP A 478 13.56 -36.58 20.01
C ASP A 478 13.77 -35.21 19.34
N SER A 479 12.89 -34.22 19.61
CA SER A 479 13.01 -32.88 19.03
C SER A 479 13.31 -31.80 20.08
N ASN A 480 14.20 -30.86 19.69
CA ASN A 480 14.43 -29.60 20.36
C ASN A 480 13.71 -28.51 19.57
N ILE A 481 12.86 -27.72 20.21
CA ILE A 481 12.07 -26.69 19.54
C ILE A 481 12.59 -25.31 19.94
N PHE A 482 13.14 -24.57 18.97
CA PHE A 482 13.80 -23.28 19.19
C PHE A 482 12.90 -22.12 18.76
N ASN A 483 12.87 -21.11 19.62
CA ASN A 483 12.18 -19.86 19.35
C ASN A 483 12.95 -19.02 18.29
N LEU A 484 12.30 -18.74 17.16
CA LEU A 484 12.71 -17.75 16.15
C LEU A 484 11.68 -16.63 15.98
N GLN A 485 10.77 -16.49 16.93
CA GLN A 485 9.76 -15.44 16.93
C GLN A 485 10.35 -14.14 17.48
N TYR A 486 10.39 -13.09 16.65
CA TYR A 486 10.76 -11.74 17.06
C TYR A 486 9.53 -10.97 17.61
N GLY A 487 9.79 -9.86 18.29
CA GLY A 487 8.77 -8.97 18.84
C GLY A 487 8.40 -9.33 20.29
N ASP A 488 7.40 -8.62 20.79
CA ASP A 488 6.95 -8.78 22.18
C ASP A 488 6.03 -10.00 22.33
N VAL A 489 6.63 -11.14 22.68
CA VAL A 489 5.96 -12.45 22.86
C VAL A 489 6.42 -13.17 24.13
N LEU A 490 7.14 -12.48 25.03
CA LEU A 490 7.72 -13.10 26.21
C LEU A 490 6.66 -13.68 27.15
N ASP A 491 5.57 -12.95 27.38
CA ASP A 491 4.48 -13.41 28.25
C ASP A 491 3.83 -14.68 27.69
N GLU A 492 3.59 -14.74 26.37
CA GLU A 492 3.02 -15.92 25.71
C GLU A 492 3.97 -17.13 25.81
N ILE A 493 5.28 -16.91 25.65
CA ILE A 493 6.28 -17.97 25.80
C ILE A 493 6.35 -18.47 27.25
N ASN A 494 6.34 -17.57 28.22
CA ASN A 494 6.37 -17.91 29.63
C ASN A 494 5.12 -18.70 30.04
N ASP A 495 3.93 -18.23 29.66
CA ASP A 495 2.67 -18.94 29.93
C ASP A 495 2.63 -20.32 29.27
N PHE A 496 3.16 -20.44 28.08
CA PHE A 496 3.25 -21.71 27.36
C PHE A 496 4.25 -22.66 28.05
N ASN A 497 5.45 -22.19 28.38
CA ASN A 497 6.49 -22.99 29.01
C ASN A 497 6.11 -23.44 30.43
N ASN A 498 5.39 -22.62 31.19
CA ASN A 498 4.86 -23.02 32.50
C ASN A 498 3.92 -24.23 32.40
N LYS A 499 3.25 -24.43 31.28
CA LYS A 499 2.33 -25.55 31.04
C LYS A 499 3.02 -26.75 30.37
N ARG A 500 4.01 -26.54 29.49
CA ARG A 500 4.60 -27.57 28.62
C ARG A 500 6.12 -27.67 28.62
N ASN A 501 6.85 -26.67 29.10
CA ASN A 501 8.32 -26.65 29.32
C ASN A 501 9.22 -27.04 28.11
N LYS A 502 8.85 -26.68 26.86
CA LYS A 502 9.57 -27.24 25.69
C LYS A 502 10.08 -26.22 24.69
N LEU A 503 9.66 -24.93 24.69
CA LEU A 503 10.16 -23.94 23.75
C LEU A 503 11.49 -23.35 24.25
N LEU A 504 12.55 -23.58 23.51
CA LEU A 504 13.92 -23.19 23.85
C LEU A 504 14.25 -21.83 23.21
N THR A 505 14.88 -20.94 23.97
CA THR A 505 15.37 -19.65 23.47
C THR A 505 16.90 -19.62 23.52
N ILE A 506 17.53 -19.14 22.45
CA ILE A 506 18.98 -18.93 22.44
C ILE A 506 19.28 -17.62 23.13
N GLU A 507 19.92 -17.72 24.29
CA GLU A 507 20.27 -16.57 25.12
C GLU A 507 21.24 -15.64 24.39
N GLY A 508 20.98 -14.32 24.44
CA GLY A 508 21.82 -13.30 23.79
C GLY A 508 21.62 -13.13 22.30
N LEU A 509 20.72 -13.89 21.64
CA LEU A 509 20.39 -13.70 20.22
C LEU A 509 19.23 -12.71 20.05
N ASP A 510 19.51 -11.54 19.46
CA ASP A 510 18.49 -10.55 19.09
C ASP A 510 17.77 -10.98 17.79
N LEU A 511 16.59 -11.56 17.95
CA LEU A 511 15.75 -12.06 16.83
C LEU A 511 15.13 -10.93 15.97
N TYR A 512 15.34 -9.67 16.32
CA TYR A 512 14.84 -8.53 15.53
C TYR A 512 15.96 -7.83 14.73
N ASN A 513 17.18 -7.74 15.29
CA ASN A 513 18.26 -6.98 14.68
C ASN A 513 19.44 -7.86 14.20
N ASP A 514 19.74 -9.00 14.84
CA ASP A 514 20.89 -9.82 14.47
C ASP A 514 20.57 -10.85 13.37
N PHE A 515 20.39 -10.37 12.13
CA PHE A 515 20.13 -11.25 10.97
C PHE A 515 21.28 -12.23 10.68
N GLU A 516 22.51 -11.91 11.11
CA GLU A 516 23.66 -12.83 11.03
C GLU A 516 23.50 -14.02 11.96
N GLY A 517 23.08 -13.75 13.20
CA GLY A 517 22.80 -14.80 14.19
C GLY A 517 21.58 -15.62 13.81
N ILE A 518 20.49 -14.97 13.35
CA ILE A 518 19.28 -15.65 12.89
C ILE A 518 19.60 -16.57 11.70
N ALA A 519 20.39 -16.10 10.72
CA ALA A 519 20.80 -16.90 9.57
C ALA A 519 21.62 -18.12 10.00
N SER A 520 22.52 -17.95 10.97
CA SER A 520 23.34 -19.02 11.53
C SER A 520 22.51 -20.04 12.31
N LEU A 521 21.52 -19.57 13.09
CA LEU A 521 20.57 -20.45 13.78
C LEU A 521 19.74 -21.24 12.78
N LEU A 522 19.14 -20.57 11.78
CA LEU A 522 18.34 -21.23 10.74
C LEU A 522 19.13 -22.34 10.01
N LYS A 523 20.40 -22.10 9.69
CA LYS A 523 21.28 -23.10 9.05
C LYS A 523 21.66 -24.25 9.97
N SER A 524 21.50 -24.10 11.27
CA SER A 524 21.76 -25.14 12.27
C SER A 524 20.53 -25.98 12.62
N LEU A 525 19.38 -25.70 12.00
CA LEU A 525 18.13 -26.43 12.18
C LEU A 525 17.94 -27.49 11.10
N ASP A 526 17.25 -28.57 11.44
CA ASP A 526 16.79 -29.58 10.49
C ASP A 526 15.58 -29.10 9.71
N VAL A 527 14.68 -28.34 10.37
CA VAL A 527 13.50 -27.73 9.75
C VAL A 527 13.09 -26.44 10.46
N PHE A 528 12.52 -25.52 9.72
CA PHE A 528 11.89 -24.31 10.23
C PHE A 528 10.39 -24.34 9.94
N ILE A 529 9.55 -24.21 10.97
CA ILE A 529 8.10 -24.17 10.84
C ILE A 529 7.65 -22.74 11.13
N THR A 530 6.92 -22.13 10.20
CA THR A 530 6.65 -20.69 10.30
C THR A 530 5.39 -20.29 9.55
N ILE A 531 5.04 -19.03 9.74
CA ILE A 531 4.04 -18.30 8.96
C ILE A 531 4.71 -17.33 7.98
N SER A 532 3.89 -16.56 7.22
CA SER A 532 4.40 -15.51 6.31
C SER A 532 5.02 -14.33 7.08
N ASN A 533 6.34 -14.34 7.24
CA ASN A 533 7.12 -13.27 7.87
C ASN A 533 8.51 -13.11 7.22
N SER A 534 9.33 -12.18 7.70
CA SER A 534 10.68 -11.93 7.16
C SER A 534 11.65 -13.10 7.36
N THR A 535 11.50 -13.85 8.46
CA THR A 535 12.34 -15.02 8.76
C THR A 535 12.10 -16.15 7.77
N ALA A 536 10.85 -16.29 7.25
CA ALA A 536 10.53 -17.24 6.19
C ALA A 536 11.32 -16.95 4.89
N HIS A 537 11.39 -15.68 4.49
CA HIS A 537 12.18 -15.27 3.32
C HIS A 537 13.68 -15.50 3.54
N LEU A 538 14.18 -15.25 4.75
CA LEU A 538 15.56 -15.54 5.11
C LEU A 538 15.86 -17.03 5.04
N ALA A 539 15.00 -17.87 5.61
CA ALA A 539 15.15 -19.32 5.57
C ALA A 539 15.17 -19.86 4.13
N GLY A 540 14.24 -19.42 3.29
CA GLY A 540 14.20 -19.79 1.87
C GLY A 540 15.44 -19.37 1.11
N SER A 541 15.93 -18.14 1.35
CA SER A 541 17.14 -17.60 0.70
C SER A 541 18.44 -18.32 1.11
N LEU A 542 18.46 -18.92 2.30
CA LEU A 542 19.55 -19.75 2.83
C LEU A 542 19.41 -21.23 2.43
N GLY A 543 18.29 -21.65 1.86
CA GLY A 543 18.00 -23.03 1.50
C GLY A 543 17.68 -23.93 2.70
N VAL A 544 17.13 -23.36 3.76
CA VAL A 544 16.70 -24.12 4.94
C VAL A 544 15.36 -24.77 4.67
N LYS A 545 15.22 -26.06 4.95
CA LYS A 545 13.95 -26.78 4.84
C LYS A 545 12.91 -26.08 5.71
N THR A 546 11.85 -25.58 5.09
CA THR A 546 10.86 -24.72 5.77
C THR A 546 9.46 -25.17 5.44
N LEU A 547 8.64 -25.37 6.47
CA LEU A 547 7.20 -25.56 6.35
C LEU A 547 6.52 -24.23 6.66
N LEU A 548 5.88 -23.63 5.66
CA LEU A 548 5.22 -22.34 5.81
C LEU A 548 3.70 -22.52 5.79
N ILE A 549 3.09 -22.20 6.92
CA ILE A 549 1.63 -22.16 7.05
C ILE A 549 1.12 -20.91 6.33
N LYS A 550 0.30 -21.13 5.30
CA LYS A 550 -0.22 -20.03 4.49
C LYS A 550 -1.13 -19.11 5.31
N PRO A 551 -1.02 -17.81 5.12
CA PRO A 551 -1.99 -16.89 5.68
C PRO A 551 -3.34 -16.99 4.97
N ASP A 552 -4.39 -16.58 5.67
CA ASP A 552 -5.73 -16.52 5.12
C ASP A 552 -5.92 -15.31 4.19
N ASN A 553 -6.87 -15.42 3.28
CA ASN A 553 -7.47 -14.33 2.49
C ASN A 553 -6.47 -13.34 1.85
N TYR A 554 -6.57 -12.08 2.28
CA TYR A 554 -5.83 -10.93 1.72
C TYR A 554 -4.34 -10.93 2.04
N ALA A 555 -3.94 -11.65 3.07
CA ALA A 555 -2.55 -11.75 3.49
C ALA A 555 -1.74 -12.77 2.67
N LEU A 556 -2.39 -13.51 1.77
CA LEU A 556 -1.74 -14.42 0.83
C LEU A 556 -1.15 -13.64 -0.35
N PHE A 557 0.09 -13.20 -0.19
CA PHE A 557 0.82 -12.51 -1.25
C PHE A 557 1.21 -13.44 -2.40
N HIS A 558 1.45 -12.86 -3.59
CA HIS A 558 1.79 -13.60 -4.81
C HIS A 558 3.02 -14.53 -4.67
N TYR A 559 3.94 -14.25 -3.79
CA TYR A 559 5.15 -15.05 -3.58
C TYR A 559 4.89 -16.36 -2.79
N TRP A 560 3.78 -16.46 -2.06
CA TRP A 560 3.30 -17.71 -1.46
C TRP A 560 2.19 -18.38 -2.30
N ASN A 561 2.03 -17.93 -3.54
CA ASN A 561 1.11 -18.54 -4.48
C ASN A 561 1.76 -19.76 -5.15
N GLN A 562 1.00 -20.81 -5.34
CA GLN A 562 1.56 -22.10 -5.63
C GLN A 562 0.88 -22.87 -6.78
N LYS A 563 1.71 -23.75 -7.36
CA LYS A 563 1.26 -25.04 -7.91
C LYS A 563 1.94 -26.12 -7.07
N ASN A 564 1.19 -27.12 -6.59
CA ASN A 564 1.74 -28.28 -5.88
C ASN A 564 2.49 -27.95 -4.57
N ASN A 565 1.94 -27.12 -3.70
CA ASN A 565 2.49 -26.78 -2.39
C ASN A 565 3.91 -26.18 -2.41
N LYS A 566 4.36 -25.62 -3.53
CA LYS A 566 5.69 -24.97 -3.66
C LYS A 566 5.57 -23.54 -4.11
N THR A 567 6.45 -22.69 -3.59
CA THR A 567 6.60 -21.31 -4.06
C THR A 567 7.56 -21.27 -5.25
N PRO A 568 7.35 -20.40 -6.24
CA PRO A 568 8.33 -20.23 -7.31
C PRO A 568 9.62 -19.55 -6.89
N TRP A 569 9.70 -19.02 -5.67
CA TRP A 569 10.84 -18.25 -5.19
C TRP A 569 11.90 -19.07 -4.46
N TYR A 570 11.52 -20.19 -3.80
CA TYR A 570 12.40 -20.95 -2.93
C TYR A 570 12.10 -22.46 -3.01
N ASP A 571 13.05 -23.27 -3.42
CA ASP A 571 12.90 -24.74 -3.47
C ASP A 571 12.75 -25.38 -2.10
N SER A 572 13.33 -24.75 -1.08
CA SER A 572 13.38 -25.26 0.29
C SER A 572 12.12 -24.98 1.11
N ILE A 573 11.16 -24.20 0.56
CA ILE A 573 9.91 -23.87 1.26
C ILE A 573 8.75 -24.69 0.70
N GLU A 574 8.11 -25.42 1.59
CA GLU A 574 6.85 -26.11 1.35
C GLU A 574 5.69 -25.38 2.04
N LEU A 575 4.59 -25.24 1.30
CA LEU A 575 3.43 -24.47 1.74
C LEU A 575 2.35 -25.39 2.27
N ILE A 576 1.82 -25.05 3.44
CA ILE A 576 0.76 -25.81 4.13
C ILE A 576 -0.49 -24.96 4.21
N GLU A 577 -1.65 -25.53 3.91
CA GLU A 577 -2.93 -24.86 4.14
C GLU A 577 -3.15 -24.68 5.65
N ARG A 578 -3.60 -23.49 6.03
CA ARG A 578 -3.81 -23.15 7.44
C ARG A 578 -4.84 -24.06 8.11
N GLU A 579 -5.92 -24.38 7.39
CA GLU A 579 -6.98 -25.27 7.86
C GLU A 579 -6.44 -26.67 8.12
N ASP A 580 -5.65 -27.23 7.19
CA ASP A 580 -5.04 -28.56 7.34
C ASP A 580 -4.08 -28.64 8.53
N PHE A 581 -3.33 -27.53 8.76
CA PHE A 581 -2.45 -27.42 9.93
C PHE A 581 -3.23 -27.40 11.24
N LEU A 582 -4.26 -26.56 11.34
CA LEU A 582 -5.07 -26.40 12.54
C LEU A 582 -5.89 -27.64 12.89
N ASN A 583 -6.39 -28.34 11.88
CA ASN A 583 -7.14 -29.58 12.04
C ASN A 583 -6.27 -30.80 12.34
N GLY A 584 -4.95 -30.67 12.31
CA GLY A 584 -4.01 -31.77 12.52
C GLY A 584 -4.02 -32.82 11.42
N SER A 585 -4.52 -32.46 10.20
CA SER A 585 -4.56 -33.36 9.04
C SER A 585 -3.18 -33.62 8.44
N ILE A 586 -2.16 -32.88 8.90
CA ILE A 586 -0.79 -32.98 8.40
C ILE A 586 0.01 -33.91 9.31
N ASN A 587 0.51 -35.00 8.74
CA ASN A 587 1.49 -35.82 9.44
C ASN A 587 2.88 -35.16 9.33
N LEU A 588 3.26 -34.40 10.39
CA LEU A 588 4.55 -33.69 10.47
C LEU A 588 5.74 -34.65 10.45
N GLU A 589 5.61 -35.88 10.96
CA GLU A 589 6.66 -36.89 10.96
C GLU A 589 7.09 -37.22 9.53
N ASN A 590 6.14 -37.37 8.60
CA ASN A 590 6.43 -37.61 7.19
C ASN A 590 7.21 -36.44 6.55
N TYR A 591 6.90 -35.19 6.92
CA TYR A 591 7.63 -34.01 6.44
C TYR A 591 9.03 -33.90 7.03
N LEU A 592 9.21 -34.38 8.24
CA LEU A 592 10.49 -34.34 8.96
C LEU A 592 11.39 -35.53 8.59
N ASN A 593 10.87 -36.56 7.91
CA ASN A 593 11.51 -37.87 7.70
C ASN A 593 11.89 -38.53 9.03
N LEU A 594 11.00 -38.41 10.04
CA LEU A 594 11.11 -39.03 11.36
C LEU A 594 10.67 -40.48 11.34
#